data_d3a4f9f388eedea06b8d1473da3dab79
#
_entry.id   d3a4f9f388eedea06b8d1473da3dab79
#
_cell.length_a   1.000
_cell.length_b   1.000
_cell.length_c   1.000
_cell.angle_alpha   90.00
_cell.angle_beta   90.00
_cell.angle_gamma   90.00
#
_symmetry.space_group_name_H-M   'P 1'
#
loop_
_entity.id
_entity.type
_entity.pdbx_description
1 polymer ?
#
loop_
_entity_poly.entity_id
_entity_poly.type
_entity_poly.pdbx_seq_one_letter_code
_entity_poly.pdbx_strand_id
1 'polypeptide(L)'
;MQNQLLKKVKPILKGELHCKVQILLVGLLIFCNFLTAQSDYITIQKIEVTGNKKTKENIIIREMDFAIGDTIHLQNIAGRTTKNQTYLMNTGLFTSVKMNIKDWNTEDNTVTVTLAVEEFWFIYPFPIIELSDRNFNEWWQTYNHSLSRVNIGLRFYHINLTGRNDLLKVLTQFGFTQKYEIEYARPGINKKQTLGIFTNVLYSQNKELAYGAVNDTLEFFRDPNDILLRRIRGGLGLKYRPKIYTFYDAVLNYNYNIISEKVPQDLNPNFFISDLKQRYFSLKLSVNWDTRDVRPYPMNGHQVIFAIEKQGFGIFKNFNAGQAWLTLKKYIPLRKKWSTELIGKGQLGLVRSQQPFYNYLGLGYTNDFIRGYELYVVNGLDYAYAKTRLRFELLNFVFEWGKIVPIRQFRTMPIKWYLSLNSDFGYVNDPFFRDNNALRNELLWGGGVGLDIVVFYDKVLQIEYSVNRLGEAGFFLHWELNF
;
A
#
# COMPACT_ATOMS: atom_id res chain seq x y z
N MET A 1 -9.62 -86.38 52.92
CA MET A 1 -10.38 -85.26 53.46
C MET A 1 -9.79 -83.87 53.10
N GLN A 2 -8.58 -83.75 52.59
CA GLN A 2 -7.91 -82.44 52.21
C GLN A 2 -8.28 -81.90 50.78
N ASN A 3 -8.77 -82.77 49.88
CA ASN A 3 -9.03 -82.30 48.49
C ASN A 3 -10.43 -81.75 48.23
N GLN A 4 -11.38 -81.82 49.20
CA GLN A 4 -12.68 -81.22 49.06
C GLN A 4 -12.82 -79.80 49.60
N LEU A 5 -11.91 -79.35 50.50
CA LEU A 5 -11.85 -77.96 50.98
C LEU A 5 -11.21 -76.99 50.02
N LEU A 6 -10.27 -77.42 49.17
CA LEU A 6 -9.63 -76.57 48.17
C LEU A 6 -10.51 -76.22 46.99
N LYS A 7 -11.56 -77.00 46.68
CA LYS A 7 -12.47 -76.68 45.58
C LYS A 7 -13.56 -75.69 45.92
N LYS A 8 -13.86 -75.43 47.22
CA LYS A 8 -14.83 -74.42 47.62
C LYS A 8 -14.32 -73.05 47.89
N VAL A 9 -12.99 -72.89 48.10
CA VAL A 9 -12.37 -71.60 48.37
C VAL A 9 -11.96 -70.84 47.07
N LYS A 10 -11.67 -71.56 45.98
CA LYS A 10 -11.27 -70.90 44.69
C LYS A 10 -12.34 -70.02 44.02
N PRO A 11 -13.66 -70.34 44.06
CA PRO A 11 -14.70 -69.49 43.45
C PRO A 11 -14.98 -68.22 44.30
N ILE A 12 -14.82 -68.23 45.62
CA ILE A 12 -15.08 -67.07 46.51
C ILE A 12 -13.97 -66.02 46.36
N LEU A 13 -12.70 -66.42 46.29
CA LEU A 13 -11.57 -65.50 46.08
C LEU A 13 -11.56 -64.86 44.66
N LYS A 14 -12.05 -65.60 43.63
CA LYS A 14 -12.22 -65.04 42.29
C LYS A 14 -13.35 -64.00 42.22
N GLY A 15 -14.46 -64.22 42.93
CA GLY A 15 -15.57 -63.25 42.98
C GLY A 15 -15.22 -61.94 43.69
N GLU A 16 -14.52 -62.03 44.84
CA GLU A 16 -14.08 -60.84 45.54
C GLU A 16 -13.00 -60.04 44.79
N LEU A 17 -12.08 -60.69 44.09
CA LEU A 17 -11.07 -60.03 43.28
C LEU A 17 -11.68 -59.33 42.06
N HIS A 18 -12.71 -59.95 41.40
CA HIS A 18 -13.45 -59.33 40.31
C HIS A 18 -14.24 -58.11 40.79
N CYS A 19 -14.91 -58.19 41.93
CA CYS A 19 -15.65 -57.08 42.51
C CYS A 19 -14.73 -55.91 42.89
N LYS A 20 -13.57 -56.15 43.48
CA LYS A 20 -12.57 -55.14 43.82
C LYS A 20 -11.94 -54.49 42.57
N VAL A 21 -11.68 -55.25 41.52
CA VAL A 21 -11.18 -54.73 40.23
C VAL A 21 -12.27 -53.91 39.52
N GLN A 22 -13.54 -54.31 39.56
CA GLN A 22 -14.63 -53.51 39.00
C GLN A 22 -14.87 -52.21 39.78
N ILE A 23 -14.78 -52.19 41.10
CA ILE A 23 -14.87 -50.99 41.93
C ILE A 23 -13.68 -50.04 41.64
N LEU A 24 -12.45 -50.59 41.44
CA LEU A 24 -11.28 -49.79 41.09
C LEU A 24 -11.39 -49.21 39.69
N LEU A 25 -11.92 -49.97 38.71
CA LEU A 25 -12.17 -49.48 37.34
C LEU A 25 -13.27 -48.41 37.31
N VAL A 26 -14.36 -48.59 38.07
CA VAL A 26 -15.43 -47.58 38.20
C VAL A 26 -14.89 -46.32 38.93
N GLY A 27 -14.05 -46.49 39.96
CA GLY A 27 -13.38 -45.40 40.64
C GLY A 27 -12.44 -44.65 39.71
N LEU A 28 -11.67 -45.37 38.86
CA LEU A 28 -10.78 -44.77 37.84
C LEU A 28 -11.55 -44.03 36.74
N LEU A 29 -12.71 -44.60 36.31
CA LEU A 29 -13.61 -43.96 35.34
C LEU A 29 -14.28 -42.71 35.93
N ILE A 30 -14.65 -42.71 37.21
CA ILE A 30 -15.19 -41.55 37.91
C ILE A 30 -14.08 -40.48 38.09
N PHE A 31 -12.85 -40.92 38.42
CA PHE A 31 -11.70 -40.00 38.58
C PHE A 31 -11.28 -39.37 37.23
N CYS A 32 -11.39 -40.11 36.12
CA CYS A 32 -11.19 -39.56 34.77
C CYS A 32 -12.25 -38.51 34.38
N ASN A 33 -13.46 -38.56 34.91
CA ASN A 33 -14.51 -37.56 34.68
C ASN A 33 -14.33 -36.28 35.55
N PHE A 34 -13.45 -36.30 36.55
CA PHE A 34 -13.04 -35.13 37.32
C PHE A 34 -11.80 -34.44 36.77
N LEU A 35 -11.22 -34.89 35.66
CA LEU A 35 -10.34 -34.07 34.85
C LEU A 35 -11.22 -32.97 34.29
N THR A 36 -11.28 -31.86 35.00
CA THR A 36 -11.95 -30.63 34.57
C THR A 36 -11.51 -30.37 33.17
N ALA A 37 -12.44 -30.39 32.22
CA ALA A 37 -12.20 -29.96 30.85
C ALA A 37 -11.70 -28.53 30.98
N GLN A 38 -10.39 -28.37 30.88
CA GLN A 38 -9.77 -27.03 30.85
C GLN A 38 -10.40 -26.34 29.66
N SER A 39 -11.12 -25.26 29.89
CA SER A 39 -11.80 -24.54 28.84
C SER A 39 -10.79 -24.15 27.78
N ASP A 40 -10.95 -24.61 26.56
CA ASP A 40 -10.08 -24.28 25.43
C ASP A 40 -10.23 -22.82 24.98
N TYR A 41 -11.02 -22.02 25.68
CA TYR A 41 -11.37 -20.65 25.35
C TYR A 41 -11.09 -19.69 26.49
N ILE A 42 -10.70 -18.45 26.12
CA ILE A 42 -10.65 -17.30 27.00
C ILE A 42 -11.54 -16.20 26.49
N THR A 43 -12.11 -15.41 27.38
CA THR A 43 -12.95 -14.24 27.05
C THR A 43 -12.19 -12.95 27.41
N ILE A 44 -12.16 -11.99 26.47
CA ILE A 44 -11.55 -10.69 26.72
C ILE A 44 -12.48 -9.86 27.61
N GLN A 45 -12.08 -9.63 28.85
CA GLN A 45 -12.82 -8.81 29.79
C GLN A 45 -12.46 -7.32 29.67
N LYS A 46 -11.19 -7.03 29.39
CA LYS A 46 -10.66 -5.67 29.35
C LYS A 46 -9.57 -5.52 28.29
N ILE A 47 -9.48 -4.33 27.72
CA ILE A 47 -8.38 -3.91 26.84
C ILE A 47 -7.76 -2.66 27.46
N GLU A 48 -6.46 -2.69 27.71
CA GLU A 48 -5.72 -1.57 28.25
C GLU A 48 -4.66 -1.08 27.26
N VAL A 49 -4.65 0.21 26.99
CA VAL A 49 -3.70 0.83 26.06
C VAL A 49 -2.79 1.77 26.84
N THR A 50 -1.48 1.66 26.62
CA THR A 50 -0.46 2.52 27.23
C THR A 50 0.50 3.04 26.18
N GLY A 51 1.10 4.23 26.42
CA GLY A 51 2.08 4.83 25.52
C GLY A 51 1.50 5.71 24.41
N ASN A 52 0.20 5.73 24.22
CA ASN A 52 -0.52 6.56 23.26
C ASN A 52 -0.68 8.00 23.75
N LYS A 53 0.34 8.82 23.60
CA LYS A 53 0.34 10.21 24.09
C LYS A 53 -0.59 11.13 23.26
N LYS A 54 -0.64 10.95 21.95
CA LYS A 54 -1.44 11.74 21.01
C LYS A 54 -2.59 10.93 20.39
N THR A 55 -2.33 9.70 20.00
CA THR A 55 -3.31 8.83 19.37
C THR A 55 -4.42 8.47 20.33
N LYS A 56 -5.66 8.69 19.95
CA LYS A 56 -6.81 8.34 20.78
C LYS A 56 -7.00 6.83 20.84
N GLU A 57 -7.33 6.33 22.02
CA GLU A 57 -7.50 4.90 22.28
C GLU A 57 -8.49 4.22 21.33
N ASN A 58 -9.62 4.87 21.02
CA ASN A 58 -10.61 4.34 20.09
C ASN A 58 -10.07 4.15 18.66
N ILE A 59 -9.01 4.86 18.27
CA ILE A 59 -8.34 4.65 16.97
C ILE A 59 -7.51 3.38 17.00
N ILE A 60 -6.88 3.07 18.14
CA ILE A 60 -6.10 1.87 18.36
C ILE A 60 -7.01 0.64 18.40
N ILE A 61 -8.05 0.67 19.21
CA ILE A 61 -9.00 -0.43 19.37
C ILE A 61 -9.69 -0.78 18.05
N ARG A 62 -10.02 0.22 17.24
CA ARG A 62 -10.63 0.00 15.91
C ARG A 62 -9.75 -0.82 14.97
N GLU A 63 -8.44 -0.71 15.07
CA GLU A 63 -7.51 -1.42 14.17
C GLU A 63 -7.30 -2.88 14.58
N MET A 64 -7.89 -3.30 15.68
CA MET A 64 -7.81 -4.69 16.14
C MET A 64 -9.00 -5.53 15.68
N ASP A 65 -8.79 -6.84 15.59
CA ASP A 65 -9.84 -7.83 15.40
C ASP A 65 -10.31 -8.43 16.73
N PHE A 66 -9.98 -7.78 17.84
CA PHE A 66 -10.43 -8.08 19.19
C PHE A 66 -11.44 -7.05 19.68
N ALA A 67 -12.45 -7.50 20.37
CA ALA A 67 -13.38 -6.67 21.14
C ALA A 67 -13.56 -7.21 22.56
N ILE A 68 -13.96 -6.33 23.48
CA ILE A 68 -14.36 -6.75 24.83
C ILE A 68 -15.59 -7.68 24.69
N GLY A 69 -15.56 -8.82 25.36
CA GLY A 69 -16.55 -9.88 25.27
C GLY A 69 -16.26 -10.95 24.22
N ASP A 70 -15.25 -10.77 23.36
CA ASP A 70 -14.85 -11.79 22.39
C ASP A 70 -14.25 -13.00 23.09
N THR A 71 -14.65 -14.20 22.61
CA THR A 71 -14.10 -15.47 23.05
C THR A 71 -13.09 -15.98 22.04
N ILE A 72 -11.92 -16.36 22.52
CA ILE A 72 -10.78 -16.77 21.69
C ILE A 72 -10.31 -18.16 22.10
N HIS A 73 -10.14 -19.04 21.12
CA HIS A 73 -9.54 -20.34 21.35
C HIS A 73 -8.06 -20.21 21.73
N LEU A 74 -7.61 -20.88 22.80
CA LEU A 74 -6.26 -20.80 23.32
C LEU A 74 -5.17 -21.01 22.26
N GLN A 75 -5.38 -21.97 21.36
CA GLN A 75 -4.46 -22.26 20.25
C GLN A 75 -4.26 -21.08 19.29
N ASN A 76 -5.24 -20.18 19.19
CA ASN A 76 -5.24 -19.07 18.24
C ASN A 76 -4.69 -17.77 18.82
N ILE A 77 -4.44 -17.70 20.13
CA ILE A 77 -4.06 -16.47 20.84
C ILE A 77 -2.78 -15.88 20.27
N ALA A 78 -1.71 -16.67 20.16
CA ALA A 78 -0.41 -16.20 19.70
C ALA A 78 -0.50 -15.66 18.25
N GLY A 79 -1.20 -16.39 17.37
CA GLY A 79 -1.41 -15.97 15.97
C GLY A 79 -2.25 -14.69 15.87
N ARG A 80 -3.34 -14.58 16.63
CA ARG A 80 -4.18 -13.38 16.64
C ARG A 80 -3.46 -12.18 17.26
N THR A 81 -2.69 -12.38 18.32
CA THR A 81 -1.87 -11.32 18.93
C THR A 81 -0.87 -10.75 17.93
N THR A 82 -0.09 -11.61 17.26
CA THR A 82 0.87 -11.18 16.22
C THR A 82 0.17 -10.45 15.07
N LYS A 83 -0.97 -10.93 14.64
CA LYS A 83 -1.77 -10.33 13.58
C LYS A 83 -2.26 -8.93 13.95
N ASN A 84 -2.77 -8.73 15.18
CA ASN A 84 -3.22 -7.44 15.68
C ASN A 84 -2.06 -6.45 15.84
N GLN A 85 -0.89 -6.89 16.28
CA GLN A 85 0.32 -6.06 16.27
C GLN A 85 0.65 -5.58 14.86
N THR A 86 0.57 -6.47 13.87
CA THR A 86 0.79 -6.12 12.47
C THR A 86 -0.24 -5.09 11.95
N TYR A 87 -1.51 -5.21 12.31
CA TYR A 87 -2.53 -4.23 11.93
C TYR A 87 -2.22 -2.84 12.47
N LEU A 88 -1.83 -2.76 13.73
CA LEU A 88 -1.45 -1.50 14.37
C LEU A 88 -0.19 -0.91 13.75
N MET A 89 0.82 -1.73 13.46
CA MET A 89 2.03 -1.27 12.75
C MET A 89 1.71 -0.76 11.34
N ASN A 90 0.77 -1.38 10.62
CA ASN A 90 0.33 -0.96 9.28
C ASN A 90 -0.44 0.37 9.27
N THR A 91 -0.77 0.94 10.42
CA THR A 91 -1.33 2.29 10.51
C THR A 91 -0.30 3.38 10.24
N GLY A 92 1.01 3.07 10.39
CA GLY A 92 2.10 4.06 10.34
C GLY A 92 2.16 4.97 11.56
N LEU A 93 1.37 4.71 12.61
CA LEU A 93 1.32 5.56 13.81
C LEU A 93 2.36 5.18 14.87
N PHE A 94 2.90 3.96 14.81
CA PHE A 94 3.73 3.39 15.87
C PHE A 94 5.05 2.88 15.36
N THR A 95 6.10 3.09 16.13
CA THR A 95 7.43 2.48 15.95
C THR A 95 7.49 1.09 16.56
N SER A 96 6.69 0.84 17.61
CA SER A 96 6.62 -0.43 18.31
C SER A 96 5.22 -0.65 18.87
N VAL A 97 4.75 -1.88 18.78
CA VAL A 97 3.50 -2.35 19.37
C VAL A 97 3.79 -3.68 20.06
N LYS A 98 3.58 -3.72 21.38
CA LYS A 98 3.67 -4.94 22.18
C LYS A 98 2.31 -5.27 22.75
N MET A 99 1.80 -6.45 22.44
CA MET A 99 0.52 -6.94 22.95
C MET A 99 0.77 -8.15 23.85
N ASN A 100 0.23 -8.10 25.04
CA ASN A 100 0.34 -9.17 26.03
C ASN A 100 -1.04 -9.48 26.60
N ILE A 101 -1.22 -10.71 27.08
CA ILE A 101 -2.39 -11.15 27.84
C ILE A 101 -1.96 -11.24 29.30
N LYS A 102 -2.75 -10.64 30.18
CA LYS A 102 -2.51 -10.59 31.63
C LYS A 102 -3.79 -10.92 32.40
N ASP A 103 -3.64 -11.04 33.70
CA ASP A 103 -4.73 -11.17 34.67
C ASP A 103 -5.72 -12.29 34.28
N TRP A 104 -5.16 -13.48 33.92
CA TRP A 104 -6.00 -14.61 33.60
C TRP A 104 -6.73 -15.12 34.84
N ASN A 105 -8.03 -14.85 34.91
CA ASN A 105 -8.91 -15.45 35.90
C ASN A 105 -9.33 -16.85 35.41
N THR A 106 -8.87 -17.88 36.08
CA THR A 106 -9.14 -19.28 35.72
C THR A 106 -10.54 -19.75 36.12
N GLU A 107 -11.25 -19.03 37.01
CA GLU A 107 -12.62 -19.34 37.38
C GLU A 107 -13.61 -19.00 36.25
N ASP A 108 -13.48 -17.79 35.69
CA ASP A 108 -14.35 -17.27 34.63
C ASP A 108 -13.73 -17.38 33.24
N ASN A 109 -12.49 -17.88 33.12
CA ASN A 109 -11.69 -17.87 31.88
C ASN A 109 -11.61 -16.50 31.20
N THR A 110 -11.49 -15.43 31.98
CA THR A 110 -11.39 -14.07 31.49
C THR A 110 -9.96 -13.55 31.53
N VAL A 111 -9.63 -12.65 30.61
CA VAL A 111 -8.28 -12.05 30.49
C VAL A 111 -8.35 -10.57 30.20
N THR A 112 -7.26 -9.87 30.57
CA THR A 112 -6.99 -8.50 30.16
C THR A 112 -5.98 -8.49 29.01
N VAL A 113 -6.32 -7.87 27.88
CA VAL A 113 -5.38 -7.60 26.78
C VAL A 113 -4.69 -6.26 27.04
N THR A 114 -3.37 -6.26 27.18
CA THR A 114 -2.58 -5.05 27.36
C THR A 114 -1.80 -4.72 26.10
N LEU A 115 -1.90 -3.46 25.66
CA LEU A 115 -1.21 -2.89 24.51
C LEU A 115 -0.25 -1.81 24.97
N ALA A 116 1.05 -2.03 24.80
CA ALA A 116 2.06 -1.00 24.98
C ALA A 116 2.51 -0.53 23.59
N VAL A 117 2.23 0.73 23.27
CA VAL A 117 2.60 1.33 21.98
C VAL A 117 3.65 2.41 22.17
N GLU A 118 4.52 2.58 21.19
CA GLU A 118 5.42 3.71 21.07
C GLU A 118 5.07 4.46 19.78
N GLU A 119 4.65 5.73 19.93
CA GLU A 119 4.19 6.52 18.80
C GLU A 119 5.35 6.97 17.93
N PHE A 120 5.09 7.00 16.62
CA PHE A 120 6.03 7.53 15.64
C PHE A 120 6.12 9.06 15.74
N TRP A 121 7.07 9.64 15.00
CA TRP A 121 7.10 11.08 14.78
C TRP A 121 6.02 11.48 13.79
N PHE A 122 5.28 12.56 14.05
CA PHE A 122 4.10 12.89 13.25
C PHE A 122 4.28 14.12 12.34
N ILE A 123 5.41 14.80 12.42
CA ILE A 123 5.63 16.05 11.70
C ILE A 123 6.86 15.89 10.79
N TYR A 124 6.64 15.97 9.48
CA TYR A 124 7.68 15.76 8.48
C TYR A 124 7.77 16.96 7.53
N PRO A 125 8.66 17.93 7.79
CA PRO A 125 9.01 18.97 6.85
C PRO A 125 10.10 18.47 5.90
N PHE A 126 9.71 18.01 4.70
CA PHE A 126 10.65 17.57 3.69
C PHE A 126 10.98 18.73 2.73
N PRO A 127 12.23 19.16 2.62
CA PRO A 127 12.64 20.04 1.54
C PRO A 127 12.41 19.31 0.20
N ILE A 128 11.91 20.02 -0.77
CA ILE A 128 11.81 19.59 -2.16
C ILE A 128 13.05 20.08 -2.88
N ILE A 129 13.83 19.15 -3.42
CA ILE A 129 14.89 19.37 -4.38
C ILE A 129 14.67 18.25 -5.40
N GLU A 130 13.85 18.52 -6.38
CA GLU A 130 13.43 17.52 -7.37
C GLU A 130 13.79 18.00 -8.77
N LEU A 131 14.27 17.07 -9.59
CA LEU A 131 14.41 17.31 -11.01
C LEU A 131 13.01 17.38 -11.64
N SER A 132 12.85 18.23 -12.63
CA SER A 132 11.61 18.25 -13.42
C SER A 132 11.52 17.08 -14.37
N ASP A 133 12.65 16.44 -14.62
CA ASP A 133 12.81 15.32 -15.53
C ASP A 133 12.43 14.00 -14.86
N ARG A 134 12.05 13.01 -15.65
CA ARG A 134 11.53 11.73 -15.14
C ARG A 134 12.56 10.93 -14.36
N ASN A 135 13.85 11.12 -14.70
CA ASN A 135 14.95 10.45 -14.02
C ASN A 135 16.23 11.28 -14.09
N PHE A 136 17.21 10.92 -13.24
CA PHE A 136 18.49 11.57 -13.16
C PHE A 136 19.30 11.49 -14.46
N ASN A 137 19.24 10.37 -15.17
CA ASN A 137 20.02 10.17 -16.39
C ASN A 137 19.55 11.08 -17.52
N GLU A 138 18.24 11.28 -17.66
CA GLU A 138 17.67 12.23 -18.62
C GLU A 138 18.13 13.66 -18.33
N TRP A 139 18.06 14.10 -17.07
CA TRP A 139 18.55 15.42 -16.67
C TRP A 139 20.03 15.59 -16.91
N TRP A 140 20.84 14.57 -16.62
CA TRP A 140 22.30 14.63 -16.77
C TRP A 140 22.73 14.61 -18.22
N GLN A 141 22.21 13.70 -19.03
CA GLN A 141 22.64 13.44 -20.41
C GLN A 141 21.93 14.37 -21.41
N THR A 142 20.62 14.52 -21.30
CA THR A 142 19.82 15.24 -22.29
C THR A 142 19.81 16.75 -22.02
N TYR A 143 19.71 17.12 -20.74
CA TYR A 143 19.57 18.54 -20.35
C TYR A 143 20.83 19.14 -19.72
N ASN A 144 21.96 18.50 -19.88
CA ASN A 144 23.26 18.98 -19.42
C ASN A 144 23.24 19.54 -17.99
N HIS A 145 22.60 18.78 -17.10
CA HIS A 145 22.41 19.05 -15.65
C HIS A 145 21.98 20.50 -15.31
N SER A 146 21.14 21.10 -16.16
CA SER A 146 20.65 22.47 -16.00
C SER A 146 19.87 22.67 -14.70
N LEU A 147 20.35 23.59 -13.82
CA LEU A 147 19.65 23.95 -12.57
C LEU A 147 18.29 24.61 -12.80
N SER A 148 18.04 25.15 -14.00
CA SER A 148 16.74 25.74 -14.34
C SER A 148 15.63 24.70 -14.43
N ARG A 149 15.99 23.41 -14.42
CA ARG A 149 15.07 22.26 -14.40
C ARG A 149 14.91 21.64 -13.00
N VAL A 150 15.38 22.34 -11.98
CA VAL A 150 15.24 21.90 -10.58
C VAL A 150 14.05 22.61 -9.95
N ASN A 151 13.23 21.83 -9.27
CA ASN A 151 12.17 22.31 -8.40
C ASN A 151 12.71 22.38 -6.97
N ILE A 152 12.42 23.48 -6.28
CA ILE A 152 12.73 23.66 -4.87
C ILE A 152 11.46 23.99 -4.10
N GLY A 153 11.38 23.57 -2.85
CA GLY A 153 10.19 23.86 -2.06
C GLY A 153 10.16 23.14 -0.72
N LEU A 154 8.96 23.02 -0.19
CA LEU A 154 8.68 22.33 1.05
C LEU A 154 7.44 21.45 0.88
N ARG A 155 7.58 20.18 1.29
CA ARG A 155 6.48 19.24 1.46
C ARG A 155 6.34 18.94 2.95
N PHE A 156 5.26 19.43 3.51
CA PHE A 156 4.97 19.29 4.93
C PHE A 156 3.87 18.25 5.14
N TYR A 157 4.14 17.25 5.97
CA TYR A 157 3.15 16.30 6.44
C TYR A 157 2.97 16.44 7.95
N HIS A 158 1.74 16.47 8.38
CA HIS A 158 1.37 16.28 9.76
C HIS A 158 0.43 15.07 9.85
N ILE A 159 1.00 13.93 10.18
CA ILE A 159 0.26 12.69 10.40
C ILE A 159 -0.35 12.76 11.79
N ASN A 160 -1.56 12.22 11.95
CA ASN A 160 -2.26 12.17 13.24
C ASN A 160 -2.43 13.56 13.89
N LEU A 161 -2.78 14.57 13.10
CA LEU A 161 -2.90 15.98 13.50
C LEU A 161 -3.78 16.16 14.72
N THR A 162 -4.94 15.50 14.79
CA THR A 162 -5.91 15.58 15.89
C THR A 162 -5.90 14.35 16.81
N GLY A 163 -4.96 13.41 16.61
CA GLY A 163 -4.92 12.14 17.32
C GLY A 163 -5.90 11.09 16.78
N ARG A 164 -6.47 11.32 15.60
CA ARG A 164 -7.49 10.45 14.99
C ARG A 164 -7.02 9.79 13.69
N ASN A 165 -5.71 9.63 13.53
CA ASN A 165 -5.08 9.11 12.32
C ASN A 165 -5.40 9.96 11.08
N ASP A 166 -5.56 11.24 11.25
CA ASP A 166 -5.80 12.20 10.19
C ASP A 166 -4.48 12.73 9.62
N LEU A 167 -4.49 13.08 8.35
CA LEU A 167 -3.34 13.57 7.61
C LEU A 167 -3.61 14.98 7.10
N LEU A 168 -2.70 15.90 7.39
CA LEU A 168 -2.59 17.18 6.70
C LEU A 168 -1.31 17.16 5.87
N LYS A 169 -1.44 17.45 4.57
CA LYS A 169 -0.32 17.65 3.65
C LYS A 169 -0.39 19.05 3.07
N VAL A 170 0.71 19.75 3.12
CA VAL A 170 0.89 21.05 2.45
C VAL A 170 2.13 20.96 1.58
N LEU A 171 2.00 21.34 0.33
CA LEU A 171 3.10 21.38 -0.62
C LEU A 171 3.20 22.76 -1.23
N THR A 172 4.39 23.34 -1.16
CA THR A 172 4.76 24.57 -1.85
C THR A 172 6.03 24.32 -2.64
N GLN A 173 5.97 24.51 -3.95
CA GLN A 173 7.06 24.22 -4.88
C GLN A 173 7.23 25.38 -5.84
N PHE A 174 8.47 25.72 -6.11
CA PHE A 174 8.92 26.79 -7.00
C PHE A 174 9.97 26.23 -7.97
N GLY A 175 10.32 27.00 -8.96
CA GLY A 175 11.32 26.66 -9.97
C GLY A 175 10.66 26.30 -11.29
N PHE A 176 11.03 25.17 -11.86
CA PHE A 176 10.54 24.70 -13.15
C PHE A 176 9.00 24.55 -13.18
N THR A 177 8.45 23.92 -12.16
CA THR A 177 7.00 23.82 -11.94
C THR A 177 6.64 24.51 -10.64
N GLN A 178 5.80 25.55 -10.71
CA GLN A 178 5.20 26.11 -9.51
C GLN A 178 3.98 25.28 -9.14
N LYS A 179 3.93 24.80 -7.88
CA LYS A 179 2.85 23.95 -7.39
C LYS A 179 2.51 24.26 -5.93
N TYR A 180 1.24 24.44 -5.66
CA TYR A 180 0.69 24.63 -4.32
C TYR A 180 -0.43 23.60 -4.12
N GLU A 181 -0.33 22.80 -3.07
CA GLU A 181 -1.31 21.75 -2.77
C GLU A 181 -1.57 21.69 -1.28
N ILE A 182 -2.84 21.60 -0.92
CA ILE A 182 -3.29 21.31 0.43
C ILE A 182 -4.19 20.08 0.35
N GLU A 183 -3.93 19.11 1.20
CA GLU A 183 -4.70 17.87 1.32
C GLU A 183 -5.00 17.61 2.79
N TYR A 184 -6.23 17.26 3.10
CA TYR A 184 -6.63 16.79 4.42
C TYR A 184 -7.45 15.51 4.30
N ALA A 185 -7.08 14.51 5.07
CA ALA A 185 -7.77 13.24 5.14
C ALA A 185 -8.04 12.86 6.60
N ARG A 186 -9.26 12.43 6.90
CA ARG A 186 -9.65 11.93 8.21
C ARG A 186 -10.41 10.62 8.06
N PRO A 187 -9.83 9.49 8.46
CA PRO A 187 -10.38 8.15 8.18
C PRO A 187 -11.59 7.77 9.02
N GLY A 188 -11.87 8.46 10.13
CA GLY A 188 -13.01 8.16 11.00
C GLY A 188 -13.73 9.42 11.46
N ILE A 189 -14.95 9.70 10.91
CA ILE A 189 -15.78 10.83 11.29
C ILE A 189 -17.04 10.42 12.06
N ASN A 190 -17.49 9.18 11.95
CA ASN A 190 -18.65 8.64 12.66
C ASN A 190 -18.22 7.89 13.95
N LYS A 191 -19.17 7.58 14.84
CA LYS A 191 -18.91 6.87 16.10
C LYS A 191 -18.29 5.50 15.89
N LYS A 192 -18.69 4.78 14.84
CA LYS A 192 -18.15 3.46 14.46
C LYS A 192 -16.78 3.54 13.76
N GLN A 193 -16.25 4.75 13.52
CA GLN A 193 -14.97 4.98 12.81
C GLN A 193 -14.89 4.31 11.43
N THR A 194 -16.02 4.10 10.77
CA THR A 194 -16.10 3.40 9.46
C THR A 194 -16.19 4.37 8.28
N LEU A 195 -16.56 5.62 8.51
CA LEU A 195 -16.69 6.62 7.46
C LEU A 195 -15.60 7.67 7.61
N GLY A 196 -14.87 7.94 6.54
CA GLY A 196 -13.83 8.96 6.46
C GLY A 196 -14.12 9.99 5.38
N ILE A 197 -13.42 11.11 5.44
CA ILE A 197 -13.45 12.17 4.44
C ILE A 197 -12.04 12.48 3.95
N PHE A 198 -12.00 12.98 2.73
CA PHE A 198 -10.80 13.48 2.08
C PHE A 198 -11.13 14.75 1.31
N THR A 199 -10.25 15.72 1.33
CA THR A 199 -10.34 16.92 0.49
C THR A 199 -8.96 17.35 0.04
N ASN A 200 -8.87 17.87 -1.18
CA ASN A 200 -7.65 18.48 -1.69
C ASN A 200 -7.95 19.68 -2.56
N VAL A 201 -7.01 20.63 -2.58
CA VAL A 201 -6.97 21.75 -3.51
C VAL A 201 -5.56 21.83 -4.06
N LEU A 202 -5.46 21.97 -5.38
CA LEU A 202 -4.20 22.10 -6.10
C LEU A 202 -4.25 23.23 -7.09
N TYR A 203 -3.20 24.04 -7.09
CA TYR A 203 -2.89 24.99 -8.14
C TYR A 203 -1.48 24.69 -8.65
N SER A 204 -1.29 24.63 -9.98
CA SER A 204 0.03 24.54 -10.55
C SER A 204 0.12 25.25 -11.88
N GLN A 205 1.33 25.73 -12.20
CA GLN A 205 1.67 26.33 -13.49
C GLN A 205 3.04 25.88 -13.95
N ASN A 206 3.15 25.65 -15.25
CA ASN A 206 4.33 25.12 -15.89
C ASN A 206 4.74 26.01 -17.06
N LYS A 207 6.02 26.38 -17.14
CA LYS A 207 6.65 27.06 -18.28
C LYS A 207 7.24 26.07 -19.28
N GLU A 208 7.17 24.80 -18.99
CA GLU A 208 7.53 23.69 -19.87
C GLU A 208 6.48 22.59 -19.74
N LEU A 209 6.17 21.94 -20.84
CA LEU A 209 5.27 20.79 -20.85
C LEU A 209 5.70 19.75 -21.89
N ALA A 210 5.37 18.49 -21.63
CA ALA A 210 5.46 17.43 -22.62
C ALA A 210 4.28 17.59 -23.58
N TYR A 211 4.54 17.92 -24.83
CA TYR A 211 3.49 18.18 -25.82
C TYR A 211 3.20 16.99 -26.74
N GLY A 212 4.11 16.02 -26.81
CA GLY A 212 4.01 14.84 -27.67
C GLY A 212 4.89 13.70 -27.21
N ALA A 213 4.85 12.61 -27.94
CA ALA A 213 5.78 11.50 -27.80
C ALA A 213 6.26 11.06 -29.19
N VAL A 214 7.57 11.00 -29.38
CA VAL A 214 8.25 10.57 -30.62
C VAL A 214 9.27 9.49 -30.25
N ASN A 215 9.33 8.41 -31.00
CA ASN A 215 10.14 7.23 -30.68
C ASN A 215 9.94 6.74 -29.23
N ASP A 216 8.67 6.76 -28.81
CA ASP A 216 8.23 6.36 -27.46
C ASP A 216 8.90 7.16 -26.32
N THR A 217 9.41 8.37 -26.59
CA THR A 217 9.98 9.32 -25.62
C THR A 217 9.19 10.63 -25.63
N LEU A 218 9.08 11.29 -24.48
CA LEU A 218 8.35 12.54 -24.38
C LEU A 218 9.13 13.68 -25.01
N GLU A 219 8.45 14.46 -25.85
CA GLU A 219 8.95 15.70 -26.42
C GLU A 219 8.50 16.88 -25.54
N PHE A 220 9.46 17.71 -25.12
CA PHE A 220 9.22 18.86 -24.26
C PHE A 220 9.40 20.17 -25.00
N PHE A 221 8.52 21.12 -24.71
CA PHE A 221 8.68 22.52 -25.14
C PHE A 221 8.69 23.43 -23.92
N ARG A 222 9.61 24.40 -23.94
CA ARG A 222 9.79 25.39 -22.88
C ARG A 222 9.68 26.80 -23.42
N ASP A 223 8.89 27.63 -22.73
CA ASP A 223 8.89 29.08 -22.93
C ASP A 223 9.13 29.79 -21.57
N PRO A 224 10.29 30.49 -21.38
CA PRO A 224 10.57 31.16 -20.14
C PRO A 224 9.63 32.35 -19.86
N ASN A 225 8.98 32.89 -20.90
CA ASN A 225 8.15 34.10 -20.85
C ASN A 225 6.64 33.80 -20.77
N ASP A 226 6.24 32.56 -21.04
CA ASP A 226 4.83 32.16 -21.07
C ASP A 226 4.54 30.98 -20.13
N ILE A 227 3.31 30.93 -19.60
CA ILE A 227 2.81 29.78 -18.85
C ILE A 227 2.12 28.84 -19.83
N LEU A 228 2.79 27.76 -20.18
CA LEU A 228 2.28 26.80 -21.16
C LEU A 228 1.13 25.94 -20.63
N LEU A 229 1.09 25.65 -19.34
CA LEU A 229 0.03 24.87 -18.71
C LEU A 229 -0.27 25.42 -17.31
N ARG A 230 -1.54 25.71 -17.04
CA ARG A 230 -2.06 26.03 -15.71
C ARG A 230 -3.12 25.02 -15.31
N ARG A 231 -3.08 24.56 -14.06
CA ARG A 231 -4.01 23.57 -13.54
C ARG A 231 -4.59 24.02 -12.21
N ILE A 232 -5.90 23.88 -12.07
CA ILE A 232 -6.65 24.05 -10.83
C ILE A 232 -7.44 22.78 -10.59
N ARG A 233 -7.32 22.19 -9.41
CA ARG A 233 -8.10 21.01 -9.01
C ARG A 233 -8.65 21.22 -7.61
N GLY A 234 -9.90 20.85 -7.42
CA GLY A 234 -10.52 20.73 -6.10
C GLY A 234 -11.18 19.36 -5.99
N GLY A 235 -10.98 18.68 -4.88
CA GLY A 235 -11.50 17.33 -4.67
C GLY A 235 -12.17 17.15 -3.32
N LEU A 236 -13.24 16.36 -3.31
CA LEU A 236 -13.93 15.87 -2.12
C LEU A 236 -14.07 14.37 -2.23
N GLY A 237 -13.75 13.64 -1.17
CA GLY A 237 -13.83 12.19 -1.14
C GLY A 237 -14.49 11.67 0.12
N LEU A 238 -15.19 10.57 -0.02
CA LEU A 238 -15.72 9.75 1.05
C LEU A 238 -15.00 8.40 1.02
N LYS A 239 -14.60 7.94 2.19
CA LYS A 239 -14.00 6.63 2.40
C LYS A 239 -14.89 5.83 3.36
N TYR A 240 -15.31 4.65 2.94
CA TYR A 240 -16.06 3.72 3.78
C TYR A 240 -15.23 2.47 4.04
N ARG A 241 -14.96 2.18 5.31
CA ARG A 241 -14.16 1.04 5.76
C ARG A 241 -14.95 0.22 6.77
N PRO A 242 -15.81 -0.72 6.32
CA PRO A 242 -16.60 -1.56 7.23
C PRO A 242 -15.76 -2.60 7.98
N LYS A 243 -14.66 -3.06 7.39
CA LYS A 243 -13.76 -4.09 7.94
C LYS A 243 -12.30 -3.65 7.82
N ILE A 244 -11.40 -4.33 8.52
CA ILE A 244 -9.96 -4.02 8.54
C ILE A 244 -9.33 -4.06 7.14
N TYR A 245 -9.79 -4.97 6.28
CA TYR A 245 -9.21 -5.23 4.96
C TYR A 245 -9.91 -4.56 3.78
N THR A 246 -11.10 -3.99 3.96
CA THR A 246 -11.94 -3.56 2.85
C THR A 246 -12.19 -2.07 2.91
N PHE A 247 -11.85 -1.38 1.83
CA PHE A 247 -11.99 0.06 1.68
C PHE A 247 -12.81 0.36 0.42
N TYR A 248 -13.80 1.22 0.54
CA TYR A 248 -14.55 1.79 -0.57
C TYR A 248 -14.28 3.28 -0.59
N ASP A 249 -13.91 3.80 -1.74
CA ASP A 249 -13.66 5.23 -1.90
C ASP A 249 -14.56 5.78 -3.02
N ALA A 250 -15.12 6.98 -2.79
CA ALA A 250 -15.80 7.78 -3.78
C ALA A 250 -15.19 9.17 -3.77
N VAL A 251 -14.59 9.60 -4.89
CA VAL A 251 -13.89 10.88 -4.99
C VAL A 251 -14.45 11.68 -6.16
N LEU A 252 -14.99 12.86 -5.85
CA LEU A 252 -15.45 13.84 -6.82
C LEU A 252 -14.39 14.93 -6.95
N ASN A 253 -13.88 15.16 -8.15
CA ASN A 253 -12.95 16.25 -8.43
C ASN A 253 -13.54 17.23 -9.45
N TYR A 254 -13.25 18.50 -9.26
CA TYR A 254 -13.32 19.52 -10.29
C TYR A 254 -11.94 19.76 -10.86
N ASN A 255 -11.80 19.75 -12.19
CA ASN A 255 -10.56 19.97 -12.91
C ASN A 255 -10.74 21.14 -13.89
N TYR A 256 -9.78 22.05 -13.87
CA TYR A 256 -9.69 23.15 -14.81
C TYR A 256 -8.24 23.32 -15.26
N ASN A 257 -7.99 22.98 -16.52
CA ASN A 257 -6.70 23.04 -17.15
C ASN A 257 -6.75 24.09 -18.26
N ILE A 258 -5.71 24.90 -18.40
CA ILE A 258 -5.59 25.96 -19.42
C ILE A 258 -4.21 25.83 -20.04
N ILE A 259 -4.12 25.84 -21.35
CA ILE A 259 -2.88 25.85 -22.12
C ILE A 259 -2.71 27.17 -22.88
N SER A 260 -1.45 27.52 -23.19
CA SER A 260 -1.10 28.59 -24.09
C SER A 260 -1.52 28.25 -25.53
N GLU A 261 -1.89 29.27 -26.31
CA GLU A 261 -2.24 29.11 -27.74
C GLU A 261 -1.12 28.46 -28.56
N LYS A 262 0.13 28.67 -28.18
CA LYS A 262 1.31 28.03 -28.82
C LYS A 262 1.23 26.51 -28.83
N VAL A 263 0.61 25.91 -27.81
CA VAL A 263 0.55 24.44 -27.69
C VAL A 263 -0.25 23.80 -28.82
N PRO A 264 -1.51 24.17 -29.10
CA PRO A 264 -2.25 23.57 -30.21
C PRO A 264 -1.84 24.13 -31.58
N GLN A 265 -1.32 25.37 -31.66
CA GLN A 265 -0.97 25.98 -32.94
C GLN A 265 0.37 25.49 -33.48
N ASP A 266 1.40 25.46 -32.64
CA ASP A 266 2.78 25.23 -33.07
C ASP A 266 3.31 23.83 -32.72
N LEU A 267 2.69 23.14 -31.74
CA LEU A 267 3.26 21.91 -31.16
C LEU A 267 2.34 20.69 -31.37
N ASN A 268 1.15 20.69 -30.78
CA ASN A 268 0.24 19.54 -30.83
C ASN A 268 -1.22 19.96 -30.81
N PRO A 269 -1.92 19.98 -31.96
CA PRO A 269 -3.34 20.31 -32.02
C PRO A 269 -4.23 19.33 -31.27
N ASN A 270 -3.75 18.11 -31.01
CA ASN A 270 -4.46 17.09 -30.26
C ASN A 270 -4.22 17.15 -28.75
N PHE A 271 -3.49 18.17 -28.26
CA PHE A 271 -3.19 18.25 -26.82
C PHE A 271 -4.48 18.32 -25.97
N PHE A 272 -5.42 19.22 -26.32
CA PHE A 272 -6.80 19.25 -25.80
C PHE A 272 -7.86 19.09 -26.90
N ILE A 273 -7.49 18.55 -28.07
CA ILE A 273 -8.34 18.41 -29.26
C ILE A 273 -8.95 19.76 -29.66
N SER A 274 -8.10 20.67 -30.13
CA SER A 274 -8.45 22.01 -30.65
C SER A 274 -9.11 22.98 -29.64
N ASP A 275 -8.95 22.72 -28.33
CA ASP A 275 -9.39 23.63 -27.27
C ASP A 275 -8.21 24.13 -26.43
N LEU A 276 -8.34 25.36 -25.88
CA LEU A 276 -7.34 25.94 -24.97
C LEU A 276 -7.64 25.64 -23.50
N LYS A 277 -8.84 25.17 -23.22
CA LYS A 277 -9.34 24.98 -21.87
C LYS A 277 -10.01 23.61 -21.75
N GLN A 278 -9.66 22.88 -20.71
CA GLN A 278 -10.30 21.61 -20.39
C GLN A 278 -10.89 21.74 -18.97
N ARG A 279 -12.23 21.74 -18.89
CA ARG A 279 -12.96 21.92 -17.63
C ARG A 279 -13.94 20.77 -17.46
N TYR A 280 -13.84 20.03 -16.35
CA TYR A 280 -14.72 18.89 -16.09
C TYR A 280 -14.77 18.51 -14.63
N PHE A 281 -15.86 17.86 -14.26
CA PHE A 281 -15.94 17.05 -13.05
C PHE A 281 -15.51 15.61 -13.36
N SER A 282 -14.83 14.95 -12.42
CA SER A 282 -14.62 13.51 -12.45
C SER A 282 -15.14 12.85 -11.18
N LEU A 283 -15.73 11.67 -11.32
CA LEU A 283 -16.13 10.81 -10.22
C LEU A 283 -15.38 9.49 -10.33
N LYS A 284 -14.57 9.21 -9.33
CA LYS A 284 -13.85 7.93 -9.18
C LYS A 284 -14.47 7.14 -8.03
N LEU A 285 -14.84 5.91 -8.33
CA LEU A 285 -15.27 4.91 -7.35
C LEU A 285 -14.22 3.80 -7.30
N SER A 286 -13.85 3.35 -6.11
CA SER A 286 -12.90 2.25 -5.97
C SER A 286 -13.21 1.35 -4.79
N VAL A 287 -12.80 0.09 -4.94
CA VAL A 287 -12.79 -0.93 -3.89
C VAL A 287 -11.38 -1.44 -3.76
N ASN A 288 -10.86 -1.48 -2.54
CA ASN A 288 -9.55 -2.02 -2.22
C ASN A 288 -9.72 -3.08 -1.12
N TRP A 289 -9.36 -4.32 -1.44
CA TRP A 289 -9.28 -5.42 -0.50
C TRP A 289 -7.81 -5.77 -0.26
N ASP A 290 -7.29 -5.50 0.94
CA ASP A 290 -5.89 -5.55 1.29
C ASP A 290 -5.63 -6.41 2.52
N THR A 291 -5.11 -7.61 2.32
CA THR A 291 -4.75 -8.58 3.36
C THR A 291 -3.23 -8.76 3.52
N ARG A 292 -2.44 -7.85 2.95
CA ARG A 292 -0.97 -7.88 3.05
C ARG A 292 -0.52 -7.80 4.52
N ASP A 293 0.54 -8.53 4.84
CA ASP A 293 1.17 -8.49 6.17
C ASP A 293 1.76 -7.11 6.48
N VAL A 294 2.80 -6.71 5.80
CA VAL A 294 3.43 -5.38 5.92
C VAL A 294 3.17 -4.62 4.62
N ARG A 295 2.35 -3.58 4.66
CA ARG A 295 1.90 -2.89 3.44
C ARG A 295 3.02 -2.31 2.57
N PRO A 296 4.04 -1.65 3.13
CA PRO A 296 5.10 -1.05 2.32
C PRO A 296 5.98 -2.07 1.58
N TYR A 297 6.32 -3.18 2.22
CA TYR A 297 7.13 -4.25 1.64
C TYR A 297 6.59 -5.62 2.06
N PRO A 298 5.52 -6.09 1.43
CA PRO A 298 4.82 -7.32 1.82
C PRO A 298 5.59 -8.58 1.47
N MET A 299 5.51 -9.57 2.37
CA MET A 299 6.03 -10.91 2.15
C MET A 299 4.92 -11.94 1.99
N ASN A 300 3.72 -11.62 2.52
CA ASN A 300 2.57 -12.51 2.49
C ASN A 300 1.27 -11.71 2.30
N GLY A 301 0.26 -12.37 1.73
CA GLY A 301 -1.06 -11.80 1.55
C GLY A 301 -1.37 -11.42 0.11
N HIS A 302 -2.40 -10.63 -0.07
CA HIS A 302 -2.83 -10.17 -1.39
C HIS A 302 -3.53 -8.81 -1.29
N GLN A 303 -3.56 -8.12 -2.42
CA GLN A 303 -4.34 -6.90 -2.58
C GLN A 303 -5.07 -6.93 -3.92
N VAL A 304 -6.35 -6.60 -3.89
CA VAL A 304 -7.18 -6.43 -5.08
C VAL A 304 -7.75 -5.03 -5.06
N ILE A 305 -7.48 -4.27 -6.12
CA ILE A 305 -8.05 -2.94 -6.31
C ILE A 305 -8.83 -2.92 -7.61
N PHE A 306 -10.10 -2.59 -7.53
CA PHE A 306 -10.91 -2.24 -8.68
C PHE A 306 -11.28 -0.77 -8.59
N ALA A 307 -11.15 -0.03 -9.68
CA ALA A 307 -11.55 1.37 -9.75
C ALA A 307 -12.20 1.67 -11.10
N ILE A 308 -13.16 2.57 -11.08
CA ILE A 308 -13.80 3.14 -12.26
C ILE A 308 -13.85 4.65 -12.11
N GLU A 309 -13.53 5.37 -13.15
CA GLU A 309 -13.62 6.84 -13.18
C GLU A 309 -14.36 7.30 -14.44
N LYS A 310 -15.31 8.19 -14.23
CA LYS A 310 -15.96 8.95 -15.30
C LYS A 310 -15.48 10.39 -15.21
N GLN A 311 -15.04 10.92 -16.32
CA GLN A 311 -14.55 12.29 -16.46
C GLN A 311 -15.40 13.00 -17.51
N GLY A 312 -15.93 14.18 -17.13
CA GLY A 312 -16.91 14.92 -17.95
C GLY A 312 -18.32 14.33 -17.90
N PHE A 313 -19.28 15.11 -17.45
CA PHE A 313 -20.69 14.74 -17.29
C PHE A 313 -21.63 15.56 -18.21
N GLY A 314 -21.05 16.17 -19.26
CA GLY A 314 -21.82 17.03 -20.17
C GLY A 314 -22.13 18.43 -19.65
N ILE A 315 -21.78 18.75 -18.39
CA ILE A 315 -21.96 20.09 -17.79
C ILE A 315 -21.10 21.11 -18.54
N PHE A 316 -19.85 20.73 -18.82
CA PHE A 316 -18.92 21.46 -19.68
C PHE A 316 -18.70 20.60 -20.92
N LYS A 317 -19.01 21.09 -22.11
CA LYS A 317 -19.14 20.25 -23.32
C LYS A 317 -17.84 19.73 -23.93
N ASN A 318 -16.69 20.14 -23.40
CA ASN A 318 -15.42 19.98 -24.07
C ASN A 318 -14.58 18.76 -23.64
N PHE A 319 -15.08 17.88 -22.75
CA PHE A 319 -14.34 16.68 -22.35
C PHE A 319 -15.25 15.53 -21.93
N ASN A 320 -14.94 14.33 -22.44
CA ASN A 320 -15.64 13.09 -22.10
C ASN A 320 -14.67 11.92 -22.13
N ALA A 321 -14.33 11.37 -20.97
CA ALA A 321 -13.53 10.16 -20.83
C ALA A 321 -14.11 9.24 -19.77
N GLY A 322 -13.68 7.99 -19.80
CA GLY A 322 -14.02 7.02 -18.77
C GLY A 322 -12.99 5.90 -18.80
N GLN A 323 -12.60 5.44 -17.62
CA GLN A 323 -11.58 4.41 -17.45
C GLN A 323 -11.96 3.47 -16.33
N ALA A 324 -11.56 2.21 -16.45
CA ALA A 324 -11.65 1.21 -15.39
C ALA A 324 -10.28 0.56 -15.20
N TRP A 325 -9.94 0.26 -13.95
CA TRP A 325 -8.67 -0.39 -13.59
C TRP A 325 -8.92 -1.59 -12.70
N LEU A 326 -8.14 -2.64 -12.93
CA LEU A 326 -8.03 -3.77 -12.02
C LEU A 326 -6.55 -3.98 -11.68
N THR A 327 -6.24 -4.02 -10.38
CA THR A 327 -4.90 -4.34 -9.89
C THR A 327 -4.99 -5.54 -8.97
N LEU A 328 -4.18 -6.55 -9.25
CA LEU A 328 -4.05 -7.77 -8.49
C LEU A 328 -2.61 -7.88 -7.99
N LYS A 329 -2.41 -8.02 -6.68
CA LYS A 329 -1.09 -8.25 -6.10
C LYS A 329 -1.16 -9.48 -5.21
N LYS A 330 -0.21 -10.39 -5.36
CA LYS A 330 -0.07 -11.59 -4.54
C LYS A 330 1.35 -11.72 -4.05
N TYR A 331 1.49 -11.97 -2.76
CA TYR A 331 2.76 -12.16 -2.08
C TYR A 331 2.76 -13.54 -1.44
N ILE A 332 3.78 -14.35 -1.73
CA ILE A 332 3.84 -15.75 -1.33
C ILE A 332 5.19 -16.01 -0.67
N PRO A 333 5.23 -16.34 0.63
CA PRO A 333 6.42 -16.85 1.26
C PRO A 333 6.68 -18.28 0.74
N LEU A 334 7.86 -18.50 0.13
CA LEU A 334 8.22 -19.81 -0.43
C LEU A 334 8.97 -20.68 0.59
N ARG A 335 9.99 -20.13 1.23
CA ARG A 335 10.83 -20.73 2.27
C ARG A 335 11.33 -19.65 3.22
N LYS A 336 12.07 -20.03 4.27
CA LYS A 336 12.52 -19.16 5.37
C LYS A 336 13.09 -17.79 4.95
N LYS A 337 13.76 -17.68 3.80
CA LYS A 337 14.37 -16.44 3.27
C LYS A 337 13.87 -16.05 1.88
N TRP A 338 12.99 -16.83 1.29
CA TRP A 338 12.53 -16.64 -0.08
C TRP A 338 11.06 -16.23 -0.10
N SER A 339 10.74 -15.27 -0.92
CA SER A 339 9.37 -14.88 -1.22
C SER A 339 9.22 -14.52 -2.69
N THR A 340 7.99 -14.59 -3.19
CA THR A 340 7.67 -14.11 -4.54
C THR A 340 6.56 -13.10 -4.49
N GLU A 341 6.65 -12.13 -5.40
CA GLU A 341 5.65 -11.11 -5.65
C GLU A 341 5.13 -11.27 -7.07
N LEU A 342 3.82 -11.27 -7.22
CA LEU A 342 3.12 -11.29 -8.49
C LEU A 342 2.18 -10.09 -8.55
N ILE A 343 2.32 -9.25 -9.56
CA ILE A 343 1.47 -8.08 -9.78
C ILE A 343 0.88 -8.18 -11.18
N GLY A 344 -0.43 -8.06 -11.28
CA GLY A 344 -1.15 -7.84 -12.53
C GLY A 344 -1.93 -6.53 -12.47
N LYS A 345 -1.87 -5.71 -13.50
CA LYS A 345 -2.70 -4.52 -13.63
C LYS A 345 -3.21 -4.38 -15.06
N GLY A 346 -4.45 -3.97 -15.18
CA GLY A 346 -5.06 -3.60 -16.45
C GLY A 346 -5.84 -2.32 -16.34
N GLN A 347 -5.82 -1.53 -17.40
CA GLN A 347 -6.67 -0.36 -17.63
C GLN A 347 -7.48 -0.57 -18.88
N LEU A 348 -8.77 -0.24 -18.82
CA LEU A 348 -9.69 -0.26 -19.95
C LEU A 348 -10.31 1.13 -20.13
N GLY A 349 -10.16 1.70 -21.30
CA GLY A 349 -10.85 2.91 -21.70
C GLY A 349 -12.32 2.61 -22.03
N LEU A 350 -13.23 3.22 -21.27
CA LEU A 350 -14.67 3.00 -21.44
C LEU A 350 -15.28 3.87 -22.54
N VAL A 351 -14.68 5.02 -22.81
CA VAL A 351 -15.01 5.89 -23.93
C VAL A 351 -14.03 5.62 -25.06
N ARG A 352 -14.50 5.00 -26.14
CA ARG A 352 -13.68 4.47 -27.26
C ARG A 352 -13.37 5.49 -28.36
N SER A 353 -13.67 6.77 -28.14
CA SER A 353 -13.25 7.86 -29.04
C SER A 353 -11.82 8.30 -28.76
N GLN A 354 -11.22 8.99 -29.72
CA GLN A 354 -9.92 9.64 -29.55
C GLN A 354 -9.95 10.56 -28.33
N GLN A 355 -8.96 10.40 -27.48
CA GLN A 355 -8.79 11.21 -26.26
C GLN A 355 -7.71 12.27 -26.47
N PRO A 356 -7.78 13.41 -25.77
CA PRO A 356 -6.72 14.41 -25.78
C PRO A 356 -5.39 13.78 -25.35
N PHE A 357 -4.28 14.19 -25.98
CA PHE A 357 -2.94 13.71 -25.65
C PHE A 357 -2.65 13.82 -24.13
N TYR A 358 -3.06 14.92 -23.52
CA TYR A 358 -2.89 15.17 -22.07
C TYR A 358 -3.55 14.10 -21.19
N ASN A 359 -4.61 13.46 -21.66
CA ASN A 359 -5.38 12.45 -20.91
C ASN A 359 -5.13 11.02 -21.42
N TYR A 360 -4.34 10.87 -22.50
CA TYR A 360 -4.12 9.60 -23.19
C TYR A 360 -2.84 8.93 -22.68
N LEU A 361 -2.85 8.55 -21.41
CA LEU A 361 -1.68 8.04 -20.71
C LEU A 361 -1.73 6.53 -20.59
N GLY A 362 -0.72 5.85 -21.14
CA GLY A 362 -0.52 4.42 -20.99
C GLY A 362 0.59 4.08 -19.99
N LEU A 363 1.59 3.29 -20.41
CA LEU A 363 2.71 2.90 -19.57
C LEU A 363 3.85 3.95 -19.58
N GLY A 364 4.62 4.04 -18.50
CA GLY A 364 5.81 4.90 -18.38
C GLY A 364 5.57 6.30 -17.80
N TYR A 365 4.32 6.73 -17.65
CA TYR A 365 3.99 8.08 -17.13
C TYR A 365 4.01 8.20 -15.59
N THR A 366 3.83 7.10 -14.92
CA THR A 366 3.82 7.01 -13.45
C THR A 366 4.60 5.77 -13.02
N ASN A 367 4.26 5.18 -11.88
CA ASN A 367 4.82 3.90 -11.44
C ASN A 367 4.34 2.69 -12.28
N ASP A 368 3.52 2.93 -13.31
CA ASP A 368 3.05 1.92 -14.26
C ASP A 368 4.02 1.83 -15.43
N PHE A 369 5.13 1.16 -15.27
CA PHE A 369 6.16 0.94 -16.28
C PHE A 369 6.55 -0.54 -16.33
N ILE A 370 7.23 -0.95 -17.38
CA ILE A 370 7.89 -2.26 -17.51
C ILE A 370 9.38 -2.06 -17.29
N ARG A 371 10.03 -2.93 -16.54
CA ARG A 371 11.48 -2.85 -16.27
C ARG A 371 12.27 -2.89 -17.57
N GLY A 372 13.31 -2.05 -17.62
CA GLY A 372 14.09 -1.82 -18.84
C GLY A 372 13.45 -0.82 -19.82
N TYR A 373 12.21 -0.34 -19.54
CA TYR A 373 11.52 0.70 -20.32
C TYR A 373 11.26 1.97 -19.51
N GLU A 374 12.01 2.24 -18.47
CA GLU A 374 11.82 3.40 -17.59
C GLU A 374 12.02 4.74 -18.32
N LEU A 375 12.78 4.74 -19.42
CA LEU A 375 13.00 5.93 -20.26
C LEU A 375 11.87 6.15 -21.28
N TYR A 376 11.02 5.15 -21.50
CA TYR A 376 9.97 5.17 -22.49
C TYR A 376 8.60 5.51 -21.91
N VAL A 377 7.74 6.08 -22.77
CA VAL A 377 6.31 6.24 -22.53
C VAL A 377 5.55 5.59 -23.67
N VAL A 378 4.58 4.77 -23.35
CA VAL A 378 3.76 4.09 -24.34
C VAL A 378 2.32 4.54 -24.14
N ASN A 379 1.88 5.46 -25.01
CA ASN A 379 0.52 5.98 -24.99
C ASN A 379 -0.48 4.91 -25.47
N GLY A 380 -1.67 4.92 -24.90
CA GLY A 380 -2.73 4.03 -25.34
C GLY A 380 -4.01 4.18 -24.55
N LEU A 381 -5.08 3.65 -25.12
CA LEU A 381 -6.41 3.67 -24.51
C LEU A 381 -6.55 2.59 -23.43
N ASP A 382 -6.00 1.42 -23.72
CA ASP A 382 -6.00 0.28 -22.82
C ASP A 382 -4.57 -0.20 -22.60
N TYR A 383 -4.29 -0.74 -21.42
CA TYR A 383 -3.05 -1.46 -21.17
C TYR A 383 -3.23 -2.58 -20.16
N ALA A 384 -2.34 -3.55 -20.23
CA ALA A 384 -2.19 -4.56 -19.21
C ALA A 384 -0.72 -4.88 -18.99
N TYR A 385 -0.36 -5.21 -17.75
CA TYR A 385 0.96 -5.74 -17.43
C TYR A 385 0.91 -6.80 -16.34
N ALA A 386 1.93 -7.65 -16.35
CA ALA A 386 2.23 -8.61 -15.31
C ALA A 386 3.69 -8.45 -14.88
N LYS A 387 3.94 -8.35 -13.58
CA LYS A 387 5.27 -8.25 -12.99
C LYS A 387 5.48 -9.40 -12.03
N THR A 388 6.66 -10.00 -12.10
CA THR A 388 7.09 -11.06 -11.19
C THR A 388 8.40 -10.66 -10.54
N ARG A 389 8.50 -10.87 -9.23
CA ARG A 389 9.73 -10.63 -8.47
C ARG A 389 9.97 -11.81 -7.53
N LEU A 390 11.10 -12.50 -7.68
CA LEU A 390 11.60 -13.48 -6.73
C LEU A 390 12.58 -12.77 -5.80
N ARG A 391 12.39 -12.84 -4.49
CA ARG A 391 13.18 -12.13 -3.47
C ARG A 391 13.87 -13.10 -2.53
N PHE A 392 15.12 -12.81 -2.20
CA PHE A 392 15.91 -13.51 -1.20
C PHE A 392 16.38 -12.54 -0.12
N GLU A 393 16.03 -12.79 1.15
CA GLU A 393 16.49 -11.98 2.29
C GLU A 393 17.98 -12.23 2.53
N LEU A 394 18.80 -11.24 2.18
CA LEU A 394 20.27 -11.31 2.31
C LEU A 394 20.70 -10.96 3.72
N LEU A 395 20.25 -9.81 4.24
CA LEU A 395 20.58 -9.27 5.56
C LEU A 395 19.33 -8.80 6.29
N ASN A 396 19.33 -8.96 7.61
CA ASN A 396 18.27 -8.47 8.50
C ASN A 396 18.91 -8.14 9.86
N PHE A 397 19.05 -6.87 10.14
CA PHE A 397 19.69 -6.39 11.36
C PHE A 397 19.06 -5.07 11.82
N VAL A 398 19.34 -4.71 13.05
CA VAL A 398 18.92 -3.45 13.65
C VAL A 398 20.16 -2.61 13.90
N PHE A 399 20.16 -1.38 13.38
CA PHE A 399 21.24 -0.42 13.59
C PHE A 399 20.83 0.59 14.67
N GLU A 400 21.67 0.78 15.69
CA GLU A 400 21.44 1.68 16.79
C GLU A 400 22.31 2.95 16.67
N TRP A 401 21.68 4.08 16.33
CA TRP A 401 22.35 5.38 16.20
C TRP A 401 22.73 6.00 17.55
N GLY A 402 22.15 5.48 18.64
CA GLY A 402 22.37 6.02 19.96
C GLY A 402 21.97 7.49 20.12
N LYS A 403 22.78 8.28 20.83
CA LYS A 403 22.51 9.70 21.10
C LYS A 403 22.86 10.63 19.93
N ILE A 404 23.52 10.13 18.88
CA ILE A 404 23.88 10.93 17.67
C ILE A 404 22.59 11.45 17.01
N VAL A 405 21.54 10.64 16.99
CA VAL A 405 20.23 11.06 16.48
C VAL A 405 19.40 11.66 17.63
N PRO A 406 19.09 12.97 17.55
CA PRO A 406 18.39 13.66 18.64
C PRO A 406 16.95 13.13 18.85
N ILE A 407 16.27 12.77 17.76
CA ILE A 407 14.89 12.27 17.78
C ILE A 407 14.91 10.79 18.14
N ARG A 408 14.32 10.45 19.29
CA ARG A 408 14.36 9.09 19.86
C ARG A 408 13.82 8.02 18.92
N GLN A 409 12.76 8.33 18.20
CA GLN A 409 12.08 7.41 17.27
C GLN A 409 12.95 6.95 16.09
N PHE A 410 14.00 7.69 15.74
CA PHE A 410 14.93 7.35 14.66
C PHE A 410 16.24 6.73 15.15
N ARG A 411 16.41 6.53 16.47
CA ARG A 411 17.65 5.95 17.00
C ARG A 411 17.83 4.49 16.68
N THR A 412 16.74 3.74 16.66
CA THR A 412 16.70 2.31 16.33
C THR A 412 16.20 2.16 14.90
N MET A 413 17.07 1.76 13.98
CA MET A 413 16.78 1.63 12.56
C MET A 413 16.85 0.16 12.13
N PRO A 414 15.71 -0.54 12.00
CA PRO A 414 15.69 -1.86 11.39
C PRO A 414 16.01 -1.74 9.90
N ILE A 415 16.92 -2.59 9.43
CA ILE A 415 17.40 -2.61 8.06
C ILE A 415 17.29 -4.03 7.53
N LYS A 416 16.71 -4.18 6.34
CA LYS A 416 16.65 -5.45 5.62
C LYS A 416 17.09 -5.26 4.19
N TRP A 417 17.90 -6.18 3.71
CA TRP A 417 18.37 -6.20 2.33
C TRP A 417 17.83 -7.44 1.64
N TYR A 418 17.34 -7.25 0.43
CA TYR A 418 16.83 -8.33 -0.40
C TYR A 418 17.49 -8.29 -1.78
N LEU A 419 17.94 -9.44 -2.26
CA LEU A 419 18.27 -9.62 -3.66
C LEU A 419 16.98 -10.00 -4.39
N SER A 420 16.77 -9.46 -5.58
CA SER A 420 15.60 -9.76 -6.39
C SER A 420 15.98 -10.16 -7.81
N LEU A 421 15.20 -11.10 -8.37
CA LEU A 421 15.18 -11.46 -9.79
C LEU A 421 13.80 -11.08 -10.32
N ASN A 422 13.78 -10.30 -11.39
CA ASN A 422 12.59 -9.65 -11.89
C ASN A 422 12.29 -10.03 -13.35
N SER A 423 11.01 -10.19 -13.70
CA SER A 423 10.55 -10.33 -15.07
C SER A 423 9.17 -9.70 -15.23
N ASP A 424 9.02 -8.80 -16.19
CA ASP A 424 7.82 -8.03 -16.46
C ASP A 424 7.39 -8.21 -17.91
N PHE A 425 6.08 -8.26 -18.11
CA PHE A 425 5.43 -8.27 -19.43
C PHE A 425 4.40 -7.16 -19.48
N GLY A 426 4.26 -6.50 -20.60
CA GLY A 426 3.28 -5.44 -20.81
C GLY A 426 2.80 -5.35 -22.23
N TYR A 427 1.60 -4.78 -22.39
CA TYR A 427 1.00 -4.50 -23.68
C TYR A 427 0.13 -3.24 -23.58
N VAL A 428 0.23 -2.37 -24.57
CA VAL A 428 -0.58 -1.17 -24.66
C VAL A 428 -1.32 -1.19 -26.00
N ASN A 429 -2.65 -1.09 -25.94
CA ASN A 429 -3.50 -0.96 -27.12
C ASN A 429 -3.73 0.50 -27.46
N ASP A 430 -3.22 0.95 -28.60
CA ASP A 430 -3.45 2.27 -29.16
C ASP A 430 -4.16 2.16 -30.51
N PRO A 431 -5.48 2.42 -30.57
CA PRO A 431 -6.21 2.37 -31.84
C PRO A 431 -6.11 3.65 -32.68
N PHE A 432 -5.56 4.76 -32.13
CA PHE A 432 -5.70 6.08 -32.75
C PHE A 432 -4.40 6.67 -33.29
N PHE A 433 -3.29 6.51 -32.56
CA PHE A 433 -2.03 7.18 -32.88
C PHE A 433 -0.95 6.13 -33.21
N ARG A 434 -0.72 5.87 -34.50
CA ARG A 434 0.23 4.82 -34.93
C ARG A 434 1.59 5.34 -35.37
N ASP A 435 1.72 6.64 -35.60
CA ASP A 435 2.92 7.20 -36.21
C ASP A 435 4.04 7.46 -35.19
N ASN A 436 5.27 7.18 -35.58
CA ASN A 436 6.51 7.50 -34.88
C ASN A 436 6.70 6.88 -33.49
N ASN A 437 5.98 5.81 -33.13
CA ASN A 437 6.13 5.13 -31.85
C ASN A 437 6.00 3.62 -32.03
N ALA A 438 7.07 2.89 -31.79
CA ALA A 438 7.18 1.46 -32.15
C ALA A 438 6.69 0.51 -31.05
N LEU A 439 6.60 0.98 -29.79
CA LEU A 439 6.26 0.13 -28.64
C LEU A 439 4.76 -0.07 -28.45
N ARG A 440 3.93 0.69 -29.13
CA ARG A 440 2.46 0.55 -29.12
C ARG A 440 2.03 -0.70 -29.86
N ASN A 441 1.01 -1.37 -29.34
CA ASN A 441 0.47 -2.60 -29.93
C ASN A 441 1.50 -3.73 -30.04
N GLU A 442 2.56 -3.65 -29.26
CA GLU A 442 3.63 -4.64 -29.17
C GLU A 442 3.74 -5.22 -27.76
N LEU A 443 4.15 -6.49 -27.68
CA LEU A 443 4.45 -7.13 -26.41
C LEU A 443 5.78 -6.60 -25.88
N LEU A 444 5.73 -5.92 -24.74
CA LEU A 444 6.91 -5.46 -24.00
C LEU A 444 7.35 -6.57 -23.06
N TRP A 445 8.64 -6.80 -22.99
CA TRP A 445 9.26 -7.67 -21.99
C TRP A 445 10.52 -7.03 -21.47
N GLY A 446 10.67 -7.07 -20.16
CA GLY A 446 11.87 -6.64 -19.48
C GLY A 446 12.13 -7.46 -18.23
N GLY A 447 13.36 -7.53 -17.82
CA GLY A 447 13.75 -8.29 -16.65
C GLY A 447 15.13 -7.90 -16.16
N GLY A 448 15.49 -8.36 -14.97
CA GLY A 448 16.77 -8.00 -14.38
C GLY A 448 16.93 -8.46 -12.96
N VAL A 449 18.00 -7.97 -12.35
CA VAL A 449 18.35 -8.24 -10.95
C VAL A 449 18.28 -6.94 -10.14
N GLY A 450 17.96 -7.03 -8.86
CA GLY A 450 17.84 -5.87 -8.00
C GLY A 450 18.34 -6.11 -6.59
N LEU A 451 18.68 -5.01 -5.92
CA LEU A 451 18.94 -4.94 -4.50
C LEU A 451 17.91 -3.99 -3.88
N ASP A 452 17.06 -4.54 -3.02
CA ASP A 452 16.05 -3.77 -2.28
C ASP A 452 16.55 -3.56 -0.85
N ILE A 453 16.64 -2.30 -0.42
CA ILE A 453 17.03 -1.90 0.93
C ILE A 453 15.80 -1.31 1.62
N VAL A 454 15.30 -2.00 2.65
CA VAL A 454 14.13 -1.61 3.44
C VAL A 454 14.61 -1.07 4.78
N VAL A 455 14.26 0.18 5.10
CA VAL A 455 14.60 0.81 6.38
C VAL A 455 13.32 1.31 7.08
N PHE A 456 13.29 1.28 8.40
CA PHE A 456 12.15 1.69 9.24
C PHE A 456 10.81 1.02 8.85
N TYR A 457 10.86 -0.21 8.24
CA TYR A 457 9.72 -1.00 7.76
C TYR A 457 8.95 -0.42 6.56
N ASP A 458 9.11 0.87 6.19
CA ASP A 458 8.24 1.56 5.24
C ASP A 458 8.99 2.40 4.18
N LYS A 459 10.29 2.53 4.27
CA LYS A 459 11.11 3.23 3.27
C LYS A 459 11.89 2.20 2.47
N VAL A 460 11.70 2.20 1.16
CA VAL A 460 12.31 1.21 0.27
C VAL A 460 13.15 1.92 -0.79
N LEU A 461 14.44 1.57 -0.84
CA LEU A 461 15.33 1.93 -1.92
C LEU A 461 15.58 0.69 -2.77
N GLN A 462 15.33 0.77 -4.07
CA GLN A 462 15.56 -0.31 -5.02
C GLN A 462 16.61 0.13 -6.04
N ILE A 463 17.65 -0.66 -6.19
CA ILE A 463 18.71 -0.50 -7.18
C ILE A 463 18.58 -1.69 -8.11
N GLU A 464 18.23 -1.45 -9.38
CA GLU A 464 17.96 -2.51 -10.35
C GLU A 464 18.88 -2.37 -11.57
N TYR A 465 19.38 -3.50 -12.08
CA TYR A 465 19.97 -3.60 -13.40
C TYR A 465 19.02 -4.42 -14.25
N SER A 466 18.46 -3.79 -15.27
CA SER A 466 17.39 -4.36 -16.09
C SER A 466 17.75 -4.31 -17.57
N VAL A 467 17.24 -5.28 -18.31
CA VAL A 467 17.33 -5.37 -19.78
C VAL A 467 15.93 -5.46 -20.37
N ASN A 468 15.76 -4.98 -21.59
CA ASN A 468 14.49 -5.02 -22.32
C ASN A 468 14.59 -5.83 -23.63
N ARG A 469 13.45 -6.03 -24.31
CA ARG A 469 13.39 -6.75 -25.60
C ARG A 469 14.17 -6.06 -26.72
N LEU A 470 14.43 -4.77 -26.62
CA LEU A 470 15.20 -4.01 -27.61
C LEU A 470 16.71 -4.28 -27.50
N GLY A 471 17.15 -5.04 -26.49
CA GLY A 471 18.57 -5.30 -26.21
C GLY A 471 19.23 -4.18 -25.41
N GLU A 472 18.46 -3.24 -24.88
CA GLU A 472 18.95 -2.16 -24.05
C GLU A 472 19.04 -2.61 -22.60
N ALA A 473 20.07 -2.13 -21.90
CA ALA A 473 20.30 -2.44 -20.48
C ALA A 473 20.70 -1.16 -19.73
N GLY A 474 20.28 -1.08 -18.46
CA GLY A 474 20.59 0.08 -17.64
C GLY A 474 20.45 -0.17 -16.13
N PHE A 475 21.04 0.74 -15.35
CA PHE A 475 20.83 0.82 -13.92
C PHE A 475 19.70 1.79 -13.63
N PHE A 476 18.76 1.38 -12.78
CA PHE A 476 17.60 2.18 -12.39
C PHE A 476 17.53 2.25 -10.88
N LEU A 477 17.19 3.44 -10.38
CA LEU A 477 17.02 3.72 -8.96
C LEU A 477 15.57 4.10 -8.70
N HIS A 478 14.90 3.33 -7.82
CA HIS A 478 13.54 3.61 -7.40
C HIS A 478 13.50 3.85 -5.90
N TRP A 479 12.82 4.89 -5.50
CA TRP A 479 12.67 5.26 -4.10
C TRP A 479 11.20 5.37 -3.73
N GLU A 480 10.75 4.55 -2.79
CA GLU A 480 9.39 4.61 -2.27
C GLU A 480 9.38 5.13 -0.83
N LEU A 481 8.82 6.32 -0.65
CA LEU A 481 8.52 6.90 0.65
C LEU A 481 7.03 6.73 0.92
N ASN A 482 6.66 5.78 1.75
CA ASN A 482 5.28 5.57 2.17
C ASN A 482 5.01 6.39 3.44
N PHE A 483 4.05 7.32 3.39
CA PHE A 483 3.56 8.14 4.50
C PHE A 483 2.05 8.00 4.63
#